data_77e2043f33c31f574725a952bf859f93
#
_entry.id   77e2043f33c31f574725a952bf859f93
#
_cell.length_a   1.000
_cell.length_b   1.000
_cell.length_c   1.000
_cell.angle_alpha   90.00
_cell.angle_beta   90.00
_cell.angle_gamma   90.00
#
_symmetry.space_group_name_H-M   'P 1'
#
loop_
_entity.id
_entity.type
_entity.pdbx_description
1 polymer ?
#
loop_
_entity_poly.entity_id
_entity_poly.type
_entity_poly.pdbx_seq_one_letter_code
_entity_poly.pdbx_strand_id
1 'polypeptide(L)' 'DMIENYIKEADRVTYLMPKEVDHHCAGQIIAELAALIEGCGVRKIVFDMKQTEFMDSSGIGVIIGRTKKLKYFNDS' A
#
# COMPACT_ATOMS: atom_id res chain seq x y z
N ASP A 1 -15.11 8.74 13.21
CA ASP A 1 -14.99 8.96 11.86
C ASP A 1 -13.75 8.30 11.28
N MET A 2 -13.90 7.74 10.15
CA MET A 2 -12.83 7.01 9.51
C MET A 2 -11.91 7.95 8.77
N ILE A 3 -10.63 7.84 9.04
CA ILE A 3 -9.64 8.55 8.27
C ILE A 3 -9.02 7.54 7.34
N GLU A 4 -9.26 7.72 6.06
CA GLU A 4 -8.67 6.83 5.07
C GLU A 4 -7.21 7.16 4.91
N ASN A 5 -6.41 6.12 4.77
CA ASN A 5 -4.98 6.27 4.61
C ASN A 5 -4.58 6.37 3.14
N TYR A 6 -5.54 6.57 2.26
CA TYR A 6 -5.25 6.60 0.85
C TYR A 6 -6.25 7.45 0.09
N ILE A 7 -5.85 7.86 -1.09
CA ILE A 7 -6.70 8.54 -2.07
C ILE A 7 -6.70 7.70 -3.32
N LYS A 8 -7.90 7.33 -3.79
CA LYS A 8 -8.03 6.54 -5.00
C LYS A 8 -8.53 7.41 -6.14
N GLU A 9 -7.82 7.40 -7.26
CA GLU A 9 -8.19 8.12 -8.47
C GLU A 9 -8.08 7.16 -9.64
N ALA A 10 -9.21 6.81 -10.23
CA ALA A 10 -9.28 5.83 -11.32
C ALA A 10 -8.63 4.52 -10.85
N ASP A 11 -7.56 4.06 -11.52
CA ASP A 11 -6.89 2.82 -11.15
C ASP A 11 -5.63 3.05 -10.29
N ARG A 12 -5.45 4.28 -9.79
CA ARG A 12 -4.28 4.64 -8.99
C ARG A 12 -4.67 4.93 -7.56
N VAL A 13 -3.83 4.47 -6.64
CA VAL A 13 -3.96 4.79 -5.21
C VAL A 13 -2.69 5.44 -4.73
N THR A 14 -2.83 6.55 -4.02
CA THR A 14 -1.74 7.14 -3.26
C THR A 14 -1.98 6.78 -1.81
N TYR A 15 -1.12 5.96 -1.26
CA TYR A 15 -1.24 5.47 0.11
C TYR A 15 -0.31 6.24 1.01
N LEU A 16 -0.87 6.91 2.00
CA LEU A 16 -0.08 7.67 2.96
C LEU A 16 0.47 6.71 4.01
N MET A 17 1.75 6.45 3.95
CA MET A 17 2.40 5.55 4.89
C MET A 17 2.52 6.22 6.25
N PRO A 18 2.31 5.47 7.33
CA PRO A 18 2.34 6.06 8.68
C PRO A 18 3.75 6.45 9.09
N LYS A 19 3.84 7.15 10.22
CA LYS A 19 5.10 7.60 10.77
C LYS A 19 6.04 6.43 11.04
N GLU A 20 5.50 5.33 11.51
CA GLU A 20 6.26 4.11 11.78
C GLU A 20 5.61 2.96 11.06
N VAL A 21 6.38 2.27 10.23
CA VAL A 21 5.89 1.12 9.48
C VAL A 21 6.63 -0.11 9.99
N ASP A 22 6.00 -0.83 10.89
CA ASP A 22 6.57 -2.00 11.52
C ASP A 22 5.60 -3.17 11.43
N HIS A 23 5.94 -4.27 12.10
CA HIS A 23 5.13 -5.48 12.03
C HIS A 23 3.75 -5.31 12.66
N HIS A 24 3.55 -4.27 13.49
CA HIS A 24 2.24 -4.06 14.10
C HIS A 24 1.22 -3.51 13.10
N CYS A 25 1.67 -2.73 12.12
CA CYS A 25 0.76 -2.13 11.16
C CYS A 25 0.86 -2.73 9.76
N ALA A 26 1.92 -3.47 9.48
CA ALA A 26 2.14 -4.01 8.13
C ALA A 26 0.99 -4.88 7.64
N GLY A 27 0.45 -5.72 8.52
CA GLY A 27 -0.65 -6.60 8.13
C GLY A 27 -1.90 -5.85 7.71
N GLN A 28 -2.23 -4.76 8.40
CA GLN A 28 -3.38 -3.95 8.03
C GLN A 28 -3.16 -3.26 6.69
N ILE A 29 -1.97 -2.73 6.47
CA ILE A 29 -1.65 -2.09 5.19
C ILE A 29 -1.78 -3.10 4.05
N ILE A 30 -1.22 -4.29 4.23
CA ILE A 30 -1.31 -5.35 3.24
C ILE A 30 -2.76 -5.68 2.93
N ALA A 31 -3.59 -5.81 3.96
CA ALA A 31 -5.00 -6.15 3.78
C ALA A 31 -5.73 -5.06 2.99
N GLU A 32 -5.49 -3.80 3.32
CA GLU A 32 -6.11 -2.70 2.60
C GLU A 32 -5.70 -2.66 1.14
N LEU A 33 -4.40 -2.81 0.88
CA LEU A 33 -3.91 -2.79 -0.49
C LEU A 33 -4.41 -3.98 -1.29
N ALA A 34 -4.48 -5.15 -0.67
CA ALA A 34 -5.00 -6.33 -1.35
C ALA A 34 -6.45 -6.13 -1.77
N ALA A 35 -7.26 -5.55 -0.89
CA ALA A 35 -8.66 -5.29 -1.21
C ALA A 35 -8.78 -4.31 -2.37
N LEU A 36 -7.93 -3.28 -2.40
CA LEU A 36 -7.96 -2.30 -3.48
C LEU A 36 -7.53 -2.91 -4.81
N ILE A 37 -6.47 -3.70 -4.79
CA ILE A 37 -5.97 -4.33 -6.01
C ILE A 37 -6.97 -5.35 -6.56
N GLU A 38 -7.51 -6.19 -5.69
CA GLU A 38 -8.35 -7.31 -6.12
C GLU A 38 -9.81 -6.93 -6.27
N GLY A 39 -10.28 -5.98 -5.45
CA GLY A 39 -11.70 -5.65 -5.44
C GLY A 39 -12.07 -4.37 -6.15
N CYS A 40 -11.13 -3.45 -6.33
CA CYS A 40 -11.41 -2.11 -6.85
C CYS A 40 -10.63 -1.78 -8.12
N GLY A 41 -9.93 -2.74 -8.69
CA GLY A 41 -9.25 -2.54 -9.97
C GLY A 41 -8.05 -1.62 -9.93
N VAL A 42 -7.41 -1.49 -8.78
CA VAL A 42 -6.23 -0.65 -8.66
C VAL A 42 -5.06 -1.30 -9.36
N ARG A 43 -4.37 -0.55 -10.19
CA ARG A 43 -3.24 -1.02 -10.97
C ARG A 43 -1.95 -0.28 -10.67
N LYS A 44 -2.03 0.84 -9.97
CA LYS A 44 -0.86 1.64 -9.60
C LYS A 44 -0.97 2.05 -8.15
N ILE A 45 0.12 1.92 -7.42
CA ILE A 45 0.18 2.35 -6.04
C ILE A 45 1.37 3.28 -5.88
N VAL A 46 1.09 4.45 -5.33
CA VAL A 46 2.12 5.40 -4.92
C VAL A 46 2.20 5.35 -3.40
N PHE A 47 3.35 5.02 -2.87
CA PHE A 47 3.58 5.04 -1.44
C PHE A 47 4.09 6.40 -1.04
N ASP A 48 3.25 7.20 -0.40
CA ASP A 48 3.64 8.52 0.06
C ASP A 48 4.26 8.38 1.44
N MET A 49 5.55 8.62 1.53
CA MET A 49 6.30 8.45 2.77
C MET A 49 6.73 9.77 3.39
N LYS A 50 6.04 10.85 3.05
CA LYS A 50 6.47 12.17 3.52
C LYS A 50 6.51 12.29 5.04
N GLN A 51 5.68 11.52 5.74
CA GLN A 51 5.65 11.56 7.21
C GLN A 51 6.36 10.36 7.85
N THR A 52 6.84 9.41 7.05
CA THR A 52 7.42 8.18 7.58
C THR A 52 8.81 8.44 8.13
N GLU A 53 9.04 8.10 9.39
CA GLU A 53 10.32 8.30 10.06
C GLU A 53 11.04 6.99 10.34
N PHE A 54 10.30 5.89 10.39
CA PHE A 54 10.88 4.59 10.70
C PHE A 54 10.20 3.51 9.87
N MET A 55 11.00 2.57 9.38
CA MET A 55 10.47 1.42 8.64
C MET A 55 11.40 0.25 8.89
N ASP A 56 10.83 -0.86 9.37
CA ASP A 56 11.61 -2.09 9.53
C ASP A 56 11.41 -2.99 8.30
N SER A 57 11.93 -4.21 8.39
CA SER A 57 11.85 -5.13 7.25
C SER A 57 10.41 -5.49 6.88
N SER A 58 9.48 -5.43 7.83
CA SER A 58 8.07 -5.68 7.52
C SER A 58 7.52 -4.61 6.60
N GLY A 59 7.89 -3.35 6.82
CA GLY A 59 7.46 -2.25 5.97
C GLY A 59 8.02 -2.38 4.57
N ILE A 60 9.31 -2.73 4.47
CA ILE A 60 9.94 -2.97 3.18
C ILE A 60 9.20 -4.10 2.45
N GLY A 61 8.83 -5.15 3.19
CA GLY A 61 8.08 -6.27 2.62
C GLY A 61 6.73 -5.86 2.04
N VAL A 62 6.03 -4.92 2.70
CA VAL A 62 4.77 -4.40 2.18
C VAL A 62 4.98 -3.82 0.78
N ILE A 63 5.96 -2.94 0.66
CA ILE A 63 6.22 -2.25 -0.60
C ILE A 63 6.60 -3.23 -1.70
N ILE A 64 7.56 -4.11 -1.42
CA ILE A 64 8.05 -5.06 -2.42
C ILE A 64 6.93 -6.03 -2.82
N GLY A 65 6.19 -6.53 -1.84
CA GLY A 65 5.12 -7.48 -2.11
C GLY A 65 4.04 -6.89 -3.01
N ARG A 66 3.64 -5.65 -2.76
CA ARG A 66 2.61 -5.02 -3.59
C ARG A 66 3.14 -4.72 -4.98
N THR A 67 4.38 -4.29 -5.09
CA THR A 67 4.98 -4.04 -6.39
C THR A 67 4.98 -5.31 -7.25
N LYS A 68 5.36 -6.43 -6.67
CA LYS A 68 5.36 -7.70 -7.41
C LYS A 68 3.95 -8.09 -7.85
N LYS A 69 2.97 -7.90 -6.97
CA LYS A 69 1.60 -8.27 -7.31
C LYS A 69 1.07 -7.45 -8.46
N LEU A 70 1.30 -6.14 -8.43
CA LEU A 70 0.86 -5.26 -9.52
C LEU A 70 1.54 -5.60 -10.82
N LYS A 71 2.84 -5.89 -10.76
CA LYS A 71 3.57 -6.26 -11.96
C LYS A 71 2.99 -7.53 -12.58
N TYR A 72 2.67 -8.51 -11.75
CA TYR A 72 2.09 -9.74 -12.23
C TYR A 72 0.77 -9.48 -12.96
N PHE A 73 -0.12 -8.69 -12.38
CA PHE A 73 -1.39 -8.40 -13.01
C PHE A 73 -1.24 -7.57 -14.28
N ASN A 74 -0.29 -6.65 -14.28
CA ASN A 74 -0.10 -5.79 -15.46
C ASN A 74 0.54 -6.51 -16.64
N ASP A 75 1.25 -7.59 -16.37
CA ASP A 75 1.91 -8.36 -17.41
C ASP A 75 1.00 -9.38 -18.07
N SER A 76 -0.20 -9.57 -17.54
CA SER A 76 -1.13 -10.59 -18.05
C SER A 76 -1.95 -10.14 -19.25
#